data_d589c7464074707d7161e7cf8628f3be
#
_entry.id   d589c7464074707d7161e7cf8628f3be
#
_cell.length_a   1.000
_cell.length_b   1.000
_cell.length_c   1.000
_cell.angle_alpha   90.00
_cell.angle_beta   90.00
_cell.angle_gamma   90.00
#
_symmetry.space_group_name_H-M   'P 1'
#
loop_
_entity.id
_entity.type
_entity.pdbx_description
1 polymer ?
#
loop_
_entity_poly.entity_id
_entity_poly.type
_entity_poly.pdbx_seq_one_letter_code
_entity_poly.pdbx_strand_id
1 'polypeptide(L)'
;MSIDMKYFEEMEAKIPHGKVRTRFAPSPTGYMHVGNLRTALYTYLIARHANGTFILRIEDTDQGRLVEGATDVIYRTMAECGLSHDEGPDVGGPVAPYIQSERRDTYGRYAELLVERGHAYYCFCEKAESEEDSGEFDRADDPCRDLPLEEAKARVAAGEPYVIRQRIPKDGTTTFHDASFGDITVENKTLDDQVLLKRDGLPTYNFANVIDDHLMGITHVVRGSEYLSSAPKYNLLYEGFGWEVPTYVHCSPVMRDAQHKMSKRNGDPSYEDLKAQGYLTPAILNYVALLGWSPRGEQSEQEFFTLDELVGAFDIDGISKSPAIFDIEKLTYFNANYLRNLPPEEFCKVAEPYIRQAVKNEAYSVGEIAALLQARCEKLTDIPEKVDFFDALPEYGVEFYTNKKSKTNSEVSLDMLNKVLPKLESLSEWTNDAIHDMLVSFAEELGVKNATLMWPLRIAVAGKLVTPGGAVEICHILGREETIKRVKAGIAKLA
;
A
#
# COMPACT_ATOMS: atom_id res chain seq x y z
N MET A 1 31.24 7.11 -36.25
CA MET A 1 30.93 8.53 -36.00
C MET A 1 31.68 8.95 -34.75
N SER A 2 32.22 10.17 -34.68
CA SER A 2 32.86 10.64 -33.45
C SER A 2 31.77 10.98 -32.44
N ILE A 3 31.93 10.56 -31.19
CA ILE A 3 30.98 10.89 -30.10
C ILE A 3 30.99 12.40 -29.87
N ASP A 4 29.79 12.99 -29.78
CA ASP A 4 29.62 14.39 -29.43
C ASP A 4 29.72 14.57 -27.92
N MET A 5 30.95 14.82 -27.42
CA MET A 5 31.20 15.01 -25.99
C MET A 5 30.48 16.23 -25.40
N LYS A 6 30.18 17.24 -26.21
CA LYS A 6 29.46 18.42 -25.77
C LYS A 6 28.06 18.09 -25.26
N TYR A 7 27.39 17.13 -25.89
CA TYR A 7 26.08 16.64 -25.42
C TYR A 7 26.13 16.12 -23.94
N PHE A 8 27.15 15.33 -23.63
CA PHE A 8 27.29 14.76 -22.29
C PHE A 8 27.65 15.85 -21.26
N GLU A 9 28.51 16.81 -21.61
CA GLU A 9 28.83 17.94 -20.76
C GLU A 9 27.58 18.80 -20.45
N GLU A 10 26.73 19.01 -21.44
CA GLU A 10 25.47 19.73 -21.27
C GLU A 10 24.47 18.97 -20.41
N MET A 11 24.45 17.65 -20.48
CA MET A 11 23.61 16.79 -19.64
C MET A 11 24.09 16.80 -18.18
N GLU A 12 25.40 16.64 -17.95
CA GLU A 12 26.02 16.70 -16.62
C GLU A 12 25.77 18.05 -15.94
N ALA A 13 25.86 19.16 -16.68
CA ALA A 13 25.63 20.50 -16.15
C ALA A 13 24.19 20.75 -15.64
N LYS A 14 23.24 19.91 -16.03
CA LYS A 14 21.84 20.02 -15.60
C LYS A 14 21.53 19.23 -14.33
N ILE A 15 22.44 18.36 -13.90
CA ILE A 15 22.19 17.47 -12.76
C ILE A 15 22.09 18.29 -11.47
N PRO A 16 20.97 18.16 -10.72
CA PRO A 16 20.84 18.82 -9.42
C PRO A 16 21.76 18.18 -8.38
N HIS A 17 22.43 19.02 -7.58
CA HIS A 17 23.33 18.60 -6.51
C HIS A 17 22.94 19.20 -5.15
N GLY A 18 23.50 18.66 -4.06
CA GLY A 18 23.49 19.29 -2.73
C GLY A 18 22.29 18.95 -1.85
N LYS A 19 21.33 18.15 -2.32
CA LYS A 19 20.21 17.65 -1.53
C LYS A 19 20.06 16.14 -1.70
N VAL A 20 19.44 15.49 -0.71
CA VAL A 20 18.96 14.12 -0.87
C VAL A 20 17.87 14.10 -1.96
N ARG A 21 18.03 13.23 -2.92
CA ARG A 21 17.07 13.04 -4.02
C ARG A 21 16.76 11.56 -4.13
N THR A 22 15.49 11.25 -4.06
CA THR A 22 14.97 9.88 -4.17
C THR A 22 13.94 9.80 -5.29
N ARG A 23 13.67 8.60 -5.76
CA ARG A 23 12.62 8.38 -6.76
C ARG A 23 11.79 7.14 -6.47
N PHE A 24 10.49 7.26 -6.58
CA PHE A 24 9.62 6.14 -6.81
C PHE A 24 9.49 5.96 -8.32
N ALA A 25 9.80 4.77 -8.80
CA ALA A 25 9.94 4.50 -10.24
C ALA A 25 9.11 3.27 -10.64
N PRO A 26 7.76 3.37 -10.60
CA PRO A 26 6.89 2.25 -10.92
C PRO A 26 6.77 2.04 -12.43
N SER A 27 6.70 0.75 -12.84
CA SER A 27 6.19 0.39 -14.17
C SER A 27 4.66 0.39 -14.13
N PRO A 28 3.96 0.96 -15.14
CA PRO A 28 2.49 1.07 -15.15
C PRO A 28 1.83 -0.26 -15.55
N THR A 29 1.84 -1.23 -14.63
CA THR A 29 1.37 -2.61 -14.83
C THR A 29 0.09 -2.94 -14.05
N GLY A 30 -0.66 -1.94 -13.58
CA GLY A 30 -1.92 -2.07 -12.85
C GLY A 30 -1.85 -1.57 -11.40
N TYR A 31 -2.71 -2.10 -10.53
CA TYR A 31 -2.86 -1.65 -9.14
C TYR A 31 -1.56 -1.74 -8.32
N MET A 32 -1.44 -0.86 -7.32
CA MET A 32 -0.25 -0.79 -6.49
C MET A 32 -0.25 -1.90 -5.43
N HIS A 33 0.67 -2.85 -5.58
CA HIS A 33 0.89 -3.92 -4.62
C HIS A 33 1.45 -3.37 -3.30
N VAL A 34 1.12 -4.00 -2.16
CA VAL A 34 1.59 -3.57 -0.82
C VAL A 34 3.11 -3.38 -0.75
N GLY A 35 3.89 -4.27 -1.40
CA GLY A 35 5.34 -4.12 -1.48
C GLY A 35 5.79 -2.88 -2.24
N ASN A 36 5.10 -2.52 -3.34
CA ASN A 36 5.39 -1.29 -4.10
C ASN A 36 5.00 -0.05 -3.29
N LEU A 37 3.85 -0.09 -2.60
CA LEU A 37 3.43 0.99 -1.71
C LEU A 37 4.45 1.20 -0.59
N ARG A 38 4.99 0.13 0.00
CA ARG A 38 6.07 0.22 1.00
C ARG A 38 7.32 0.87 0.43
N THR A 39 7.73 0.47 -0.78
CA THR A 39 8.89 1.08 -1.44
C THR A 39 8.65 2.56 -1.70
N ALA A 40 7.47 2.95 -2.20
CA ALA A 40 7.09 4.34 -2.38
C ALA A 40 7.14 5.13 -1.07
N LEU A 41 6.56 4.56 0.00
CA LEU A 41 6.54 5.17 1.33
C LEU A 41 7.96 5.37 1.88
N TYR A 42 8.82 4.35 1.86
CA TYR A 42 10.20 4.48 2.35
C TYR A 42 10.99 5.50 1.54
N THR A 43 10.83 5.50 0.23
CA THR A 43 11.46 6.47 -0.66
C THR A 43 11.03 7.90 -0.32
N TYR A 44 9.73 8.11 -0.08
CA TYR A 44 9.17 9.38 0.37
C TYR A 44 9.71 9.80 1.74
N LEU A 45 9.72 8.87 2.71
CA LEU A 45 10.18 9.14 4.07
C LEU A 45 11.65 9.56 4.11
N ILE A 46 12.53 8.89 3.34
CA ILE A 46 13.95 9.26 3.22
C ILE A 46 14.10 10.69 2.69
N ALA A 47 13.38 11.02 1.61
CA ALA A 47 13.44 12.37 1.05
C ALA A 47 12.94 13.42 2.03
N ARG A 48 11.78 13.22 2.63
CA ARG A 48 11.16 14.19 3.55
C ARG A 48 11.93 14.36 4.85
N HIS A 49 12.44 13.28 5.43
CA HIS A 49 13.28 13.32 6.62
C HIS A 49 14.53 14.20 6.41
N ALA A 50 15.14 14.11 5.23
CA ALA A 50 16.33 14.90 4.86
C ALA A 50 15.99 16.27 4.26
N ASN A 51 14.74 16.72 4.25
CA ASN A 51 14.29 17.93 3.52
C ASN A 51 14.73 17.92 2.05
N GLY A 52 14.76 16.75 1.45
CA GLY A 52 15.20 16.47 0.08
C GLY A 52 14.06 16.52 -0.94
N THR A 53 14.34 16.00 -2.13
CA THR A 53 13.41 15.96 -3.27
C THR A 53 12.92 14.53 -3.50
N PHE A 54 11.62 14.35 -3.61
CA PHE A 54 10.99 13.10 -3.97
C PHE A 54 10.44 13.15 -5.39
N ILE A 55 10.88 12.23 -6.25
CA ILE A 55 10.58 12.21 -7.69
C ILE A 55 9.67 11.03 -8.02
N LEU A 56 8.70 11.24 -8.89
CA LEU A 56 7.95 10.18 -9.56
C LEU A 56 8.48 10.01 -10.99
N ARG A 57 8.99 8.83 -11.31
CA ARG A 57 9.43 8.44 -12.67
C ARG A 57 8.62 7.25 -13.16
N ILE A 58 8.02 7.35 -14.34
CA ILE A 58 7.30 6.23 -14.95
C ILE A 58 8.26 5.40 -15.81
N GLU A 59 8.39 4.11 -15.49
CA GLU A 59 9.25 3.16 -16.19
C GLU A 59 8.42 2.27 -17.12
N ASP A 60 8.26 2.74 -18.36
CA ASP A 60 7.41 2.15 -19.39
C ASP A 60 8.20 1.55 -20.58
N THR A 61 9.48 1.21 -20.38
CA THR A 61 10.35 0.63 -21.44
C THR A 61 9.93 -0.78 -21.87
N ASP A 62 9.19 -1.51 -21.03
CA ASP A 62 8.57 -2.79 -21.39
C ASP A 62 7.14 -2.58 -21.89
N GLN A 63 7.01 -2.27 -23.18
CA GLN A 63 5.73 -1.93 -23.82
C GLN A 63 4.71 -3.10 -23.80
N GLY A 64 5.19 -4.35 -23.72
CA GLY A 64 4.34 -5.55 -23.71
C GLY A 64 3.58 -5.77 -22.39
N ARG A 65 3.98 -5.09 -21.31
CA ARG A 65 3.41 -5.23 -19.97
C ARG A 65 2.59 -4.04 -19.50
N LEU A 66 2.47 -3.01 -20.35
CA LEU A 66 1.70 -1.81 -20.00
C LEU A 66 0.21 -2.12 -19.90
N VAL A 67 -0.43 -1.55 -18.89
CA VAL A 67 -1.89 -1.63 -18.68
C VAL A 67 -2.47 -0.23 -18.82
N GLU A 68 -3.46 -0.07 -19.70
CA GLU A 68 -4.16 1.19 -19.88
C GLU A 68 -4.77 1.68 -18.57
N GLY A 69 -4.58 2.97 -18.26
CA GLY A 69 -5.06 3.58 -17.01
C GLY A 69 -4.20 3.29 -15.77
N ALA A 70 -3.16 2.45 -15.85
CA ALA A 70 -2.32 2.13 -14.69
C ALA A 70 -1.56 3.35 -14.15
N THR A 71 -1.18 4.29 -14.99
CA THR A 71 -0.54 5.54 -14.58
C THR A 71 -1.48 6.40 -13.73
N ASP A 72 -2.77 6.48 -14.10
CA ASP A 72 -3.78 7.20 -13.32
C ASP A 72 -4.00 6.56 -11.95
N VAL A 73 -3.91 5.23 -11.87
CA VAL A 73 -3.96 4.51 -10.59
C VAL A 73 -2.79 4.89 -9.71
N ILE A 74 -1.57 4.98 -10.27
CA ILE A 74 -0.38 5.40 -9.53
C ILE A 74 -0.58 6.81 -8.96
N TYR A 75 -0.99 7.79 -9.78
CA TYR A 75 -1.23 9.16 -9.33
C TYR A 75 -2.29 9.23 -8.24
N ARG A 76 -3.42 8.56 -8.43
CA ARG A 76 -4.50 8.53 -7.44
C ARG A 76 -4.04 7.92 -6.12
N THR A 77 -3.37 6.78 -6.16
CA THR A 77 -2.88 6.10 -4.95
C THR A 77 -1.86 6.97 -4.22
N MET A 78 -0.91 7.59 -4.93
CA MET A 78 0.06 8.51 -4.33
C MET A 78 -0.64 9.70 -3.66
N ALA A 79 -1.63 10.31 -4.33
CA ALA A 79 -2.39 11.43 -3.79
C ALA A 79 -3.21 11.04 -2.55
N GLU A 80 -3.93 9.91 -2.59
CA GLU A 80 -4.70 9.39 -1.45
C GLU A 80 -3.81 9.05 -0.25
N CYS A 81 -2.59 8.57 -0.51
CA CYS A 81 -1.60 8.28 0.52
C CYS A 81 -0.87 9.52 1.05
N GLY A 82 -1.10 10.71 0.48
CA GLY A 82 -0.38 11.92 0.85
C GLY A 82 1.11 11.91 0.45
N LEU A 83 1.53 11.00 -0.44
CA LEU A 83 2.90 10.88 -0.93
C LEU A 83 3.15 11.81 -2.11
N SER A 84 3.01 13.11 -1.89
CA SER A 84 3.20 14.12 -2.93
C SER A 84 4.66 14.18 -3.39
N HIS A 85 4.87 14.10 -4.71
CA HIS A 85 6.19 14.25 -5.34
C HIS A 85 6.46 15.70 -5.75
N ASP A 86 7.74 16.06 -5.76
CA ASP A 86 8.20 17.42 -6.11
C ASP A 86 8.46 17.55 -7.60
N GLU A 87 8.83 16.44 -8.25
CA GLU A 87 9.13 16.36 -9.66
C GLU A 87 8.46 15.09 -10.24
N GLY A 88 7.93 15.16 -11.44
CA GLY A 88 7.29 14.04 -12.10
C GLY A 88 6.64 14.41 -13.43
N PRO A 89 6.00 13.45 -14.14
CA PRO A 89 5.42 13.73 -15.45
C PRO A 89 4.30 14.77 -15.43
N ASP A 90 3.54 14.83 -14.34
CA ASP A 90 2.38 15.71 -14.14
C ASP A 90 2.74 17.08 -13.57
N VAL A 91 3.80 17.17 -12.77
CA VAL A 91 4.25 18.42 -12.13
C VAL A 91 5.48 19.05 -12.81
N GLY A 92 6.16 18.29 -13.69
CA GLY A 92 7.39 18.73 -14.34
C GLY A 92 8.59 18.73 -13.39
N GLY A 93 9.64 19.48 -13.76
CA GLY A 93 10.87 19.61 -12.99
C GLY A 93 12.09 19.85 -13.87
N PRO A 94 13.29 20.10 -13.26
CA PRO A 94 14.49 20.53 -13.98
C PRO A 94 15.13 19.45 -14.86
N VAL A 95 14.82 18.17 -14.64
CA VAL A 95 15.47 17.03 -15.31
C VAL A 95 14.48 16.20 -16.15
N ALA A 96 13.37 16.84 -16.55
CA ALA A 96 12.37 16.25 -17.44
C ALA A 96 13.01 15.74 -18.78
N PRO A 97 12.36 14.79 -19.46
CA PRO A 97 11.10 14.12 -19.13
C PRO A 97 11.26 13.03 -18.04
N TYR A 98 10.13 12.71 -17.34
CA TYR A 98 10.06 11.72 -16.26
C TYR A 98 9.36 10.42 -16.68
N ILE A 99 9.15 10.22 -17.98
CA ILE A 99 8.67 8.98 -18.59
C ILE A 99 9.82 8.41 -19.42
N GLN A 100 10.18 7.17 -19.18
CA GLN A 100 11.38 6.58 -19.78
C GLN A 100 11.29 6.46 -21.31
N SER A 101 10.13 6.12 -21.88
CA SER A 101 9.96 6.03 -23.33
C SER A 101 10.23 7.37 -24.05
N GLU A 102 10.02 8.51 -23.37
CA GLU A 102 10.31 9.86 -23.90
C GLU A 102 11.81 10.20 -23.90
N ARG A 103 12.65 9.40 -23.23
CA ARG A 103 14.11 9.59 -23.11
C ARG A 103 14.92 8.70 -24.04
N ARG A 104 14.28 8.02 -24.98
CA ARG A 104 14.87 7.00 -25.87
C ARG A 104 16.21 7.40 -26.46
N ASP A 105 16.30 8.60 -27.03
CA ASP A 105 17.51 9.10 -27.71
C ASP A 105 18.70 9.26 -26.75
N THR A 106 18.42 9.53 -25.48
CA THR A 106 19.44 9.63 -24.43
C THR A 106 20.15 8.30 -24.22
N TYR A 107 19.40 7.20 -24.09
CA TYR A 107 19.97 5.88 -23.79
C TYR A 107 20.90 5.39 -24.90
N GLY A 108 20.54 5.58 -26.18
CA GLY A 108 21.36 5.20 -27.31
C GLY A 108 22.74 5.86 -27.25
N ARG A 109 22.80 7.17 -26.99
CA ARG A 109 24.04 7.91 -26.87
C ARG A 109 24.95 7.44 -25.73
N TYR A 110 24.36 7.15 -24.55
CA TYR A 110 25.14 6.63 -23.42
C TYR A 110 25.59 5.17 -23.64
N ALA A 111 24.82 4.34 -24.33
CA ALA A 111 25.25 2.99 -24.71
C ALA A 111 26.44 3.03 -25.67
N GLU A 112 26.41 3.90 -26.68
CA GLU A 112 27.53 4.12 -27.60
C GLU A 112 28.78 4.66 -26.87
N LEU A 113 28.62 5.56 -25.90
CA LEU A 113 29.71 6.06 -25.07
C LEU A 113 30.41 4.92 -24.29
N LEU A 114 29.66 3.96 -23.75
CA LEU A 114 30.22 2.78 -23.09
C LEU A 114 30.98 1.88 -24.07
N VAL A 115 30.49 1.74 -25.30
CA VAL A 115 31.20 0.99 -26.35
C VAL A 115 32.56 1.63 -26.67
N GLU A 116 32.61 2.96 -26.83
CA GLU A 116 33.86 3.68 -27.09
C GLU A 116 34.86 3.59 -25.91
N ARG A 117 34.32 3.53 -24.68
CA ARG A 117 35.13 3.37 -23.46
C ARG A 117 35.56 1.91 -23.20
N GLY A 118 35.05 0.96 -23.99
CA GLY A 118 35.37 -0.47 -23.85
C GLY A 118 34.58 -1.20 -22.77
N HIS A 119 33.55 -0.57 -22.19
CA HIS A 119 32.68 -1.17 -21.17
C HIS A 119 31.40 -1.80 -21.75
N ALA A 120 31.19 -1.69 -23.07
CA ALA A 120 30.13 -2.35 -23.80
C ALA A 120 30.60 -2.78 -25.19
N TYR A 121 29.80 -3.54 -25.93
CA TYR A 121 30.11 -3.96 -27.28
C TYR A 121 28.83 -4.20 -28.09
N TYR A 122 28.94 -4.11 -29.42
CA TYR A 122 27.86 -4.45 -30.35
C TYR A 122 27.78 -5.96 -30.54
N CYS A 123 26.59 -6.53 -30.35
CA CYS A 123 26.34 -7.95 -30.58
C CYS A 123 25.31 -8.11 -31.70
N PHE A 124 25.66 -8.91 -32.72
CA PHE A 124 24.87 -9.15 -33.94
C PHE A 124 24.19 -10.53 -33.94
N CYS A 125 24.28 -11.30 -32.86
CA CYS A 125 23.72 -12.64 -32.75
C CYS A 125 22.21 -12.65 -32.82
N GLU A 126 21.59 -13.53 -33.63
CA GLU A 126 20.13 -13.63 -33.76
C GLU A 126 19.41 -14.00 -32.45
N LYS A 127 20.05 -14.83 -31.61
CA LYS A 127 19.49 -15.26 -30.30
C LYS A 127 19.48 -14.19 -29.23
N ALA A 128 20.07 -13.01 -29.49
CA ALA A 128 20.26 -11.97 -28.49
C ALA A 128 18.94 -11.40 -27.90
N GLU A 129 17.78 -11.60 -28.51
CA GLU A 129 16.47 -11.09 -28.05
C GLU A 129 15.66 -12.13 -27.27
N SER A 130 15.89 -13.43 -27.46
CA SER A 130 15.09 -14.48 -26.80
C SER A 130 15.52 -14.80 -25.39
N GLU A 131 16.62 -14.23 -24.91
CA GLU A 131 17.26 -14.56 -23.64
C GLU A 131 17.00 -13.58 -22.50
N GLU A 132 16.16 -12.56 -22.71
CA GLU A 132 15.70 -11.70 -21.61
C GLU A 132 14.96 -12.46 -20.50
N ASP A 133 14.44 -13.67 -20.82
CA ASP A 133 13.64 -14.48 -19.87
C ASP A 133 14.38 -15.74 -19.33
N SER A 134 15.50 -16.16 -19.90
CA SER A 134 16.12 -17.45 -19.56
C SER A 134 17.32 -17.40 -18.60
N GLY A 135 17.91 -16.24 -18.37
CA GLY A 135 18.97 -16.04 -17.36
C GLY A 135 20.29 -16.79 -17.61
N GLU A 136 20.42 -17.52 -18.71
CA GLU A 136 21.60 -18.31 -19.05
C GLU A 136 22.21 -17.90 -20.40
N PHE A 137 22.85 -16.72 -20.46
CA PHE A 137 23.75 -16.39 -21.54
C PHE A 137 25.19 -16.73 -21.13
N ASP A 138 25.78 -17.75 -21.74
CA ASP A 138 27.20 -18.08 -21.54
C ASP A 138 28.07 -17.09 -22.31
N ARG A 139 28.84 -16.25 -21.58
CA ARG A 139 29.79 -15.29 -22.16
C ARG A 139 30.83 -15.94 -23.08
N ALA A 140 31.15 -17.23 -22.85
CA ALA A 140 32.15 -17.94 -23.61
C ALA A 140 31.74 -18.12 -25.08
N ASP A 141 30.44 -18.05 -25.35
CA ASP A 141 29.88 -18.35 -26.68
C ASP A 141 29.47 -17.09 -27.48
N ASP A 142 29.69 -15.85 -26.97
CA ASP A 142 29.41 -14.63 -27.74
C ASP A 142 30.59 -14.22 -28.61
N PRO A 143 30.57 -14.58 -29.95
CA PRO A 143 31.67 -14.25 -30.86
C PRO A 143 31.81 -12.74 -31.08
N CYS A 144 30.80 -11.92 -30.76
CA CYS A 144 30.84 -10.47 -30.94
C CYS A 144 31.61 -9.76 -29.84
N ARG A 145 31.80 -10.42 -28.67
CA ARG A 145 32.43 -9.80 -27.52
C ARG A 145 33.85 -9.30 -27.81
N ASP A 146 34.62 -10.09 -28.57
CA ASP A 146 36.02 -9.81 -28.88
C ASP A 146 36.19 -9.26 -30.32
N LEU A 147 35.09 -8.90 -31.00
CA LEU A 147 35.11 -8.27 -32.32
C LEU A 147 35.81 -6.90 -32.24
N PRO A 148 36.77 -6.61 -33.18
CA PRO A 148 37.40 -5.30 -33.25
C PRO A 148 36.34 -4.17 -33.41
N LEU A 149 36.49 -3.09 -32.64
CA LEU A 149 35.52 -1.99 -32.63
C LEU A 149 35.24 -1.39 -34.01
N GLU A 150 36.28 -1.21 -34.82
CA GLU A 150 36.15 -0.65 -36.19
C GLU A 150 35.37 -1.60 -37.13
N GLU A 151 35.54 -2.88 -36.96
CA GLU A 151 34.76 -3.89 -37.70
C GLU A 151 33.29 -3.87 -37.27
N ALA A 152 33.03 -3.82 -35.95
CA ALA A 152 31.68 -3.70 -35.42
C ALA A 152 30.98 -2.41 -35.90
N LYS A 153 31.69 -1.27 -35.90
CA LYS A 153 31.15 -0.01 -36.44
C LYS A 153 30.87 -0.09 -37.96
N ALA A 154 31.69 -0.78 -38.72
CA ALA A 154 31.45 -0.98 -40.15
C ALA A 154 30.16 -1.79 -40.40
N ARG A 155 29.89 -2.82 -39.60
CA ARG A 155 28.65 -3.62 -39.66
C ARG A 155 27.41 -2.78 -39.24
N VAL A 156 27.53 -1.97 -38.19
CA VAL A 156 26.49 -1.02 -37.81
C VAL A 156 26.20 -0.02 -38.96
N ALA A 157 27.24 0.55 -39.56
CA ALA A 157 27.11 1.46 -40.69
C ALA A 157 26.49 0.82 -41.93
N ALA A 158 26.69 -0.50 -42.12
CA ALA A 158 26.05 -1.29 -43.17
C ALA A 158 24.56 -1.60 -42.88
N GLY A 159 24.02 -1.21 -41.70
CA GLY A 159 22.64 -1.41 -41.32
C GLY A 159 22.33 -2.81 -40.76
N GLU A 160 23.36 -3.58 -40.37
CA GLU A 160 23.14 -4.87 -39.74
C GLU A 160 22.46 -4.72 -38.37
N PRO A 161 21.39 -5.46 -38.08
CA PRO A 161 20.69 -5.39 -36.77
C PRO A 161 21.60 -5.80 -35.61
N TYR A 162 21.60 -5.05 -34.53
CA TYR A 162 22.43 -5.31 -33.35
C TYR A 162 21.73 -4.98 -32.06
N VAL A 163 22.26 -5.49 -30.95
CA VAL A 163 22.04 -5.02 -29.59
C VAL A 163 23.37 -4.51 -29.04
N ILE A 164 23.30 -3.68 -27.98
CA ILE A 164 24.50 -3.31 -27.21
C ILE A 164 24.47 -4.08 -25.89
N ARG A 165 25.56 -4.82 -25.60
CA ARG A 165 25.76 -5.58 -24.37
C ARG A 165 26.81 -4.94 -23.49
N GLN A 166 26.62 -5.04 -22.19
CA GLN A 166 27.62 -4.68 -21.20
C GLN A 166 28.82 -5.63 -21.31
N ARG A 167 30.03 -5.09 -21.26
CA ARG A 167 31.26 -5.88 -21.20
C ARG A 167 31.72 -6.00 -19.75
N ILE A 168 31.31 -7.06 -19.08
CA ILE A 168 31.69 -7.31 -17.68
C ILE A 168 33.12 -7.89 -17.63
N PRO A 169 34.00 -7.45 -16.71
CA PRO A 169 35.34 -8.07 -16.57
C PRO A 169 35.25 -9.60 -16.40
N LYS A 170 36.14 -10.35 -17.05
CA LYS A 170 36.12 -11.83 -16.98
C LYS A 170 36.58 -12.33 -15.60
N ASP A 171 37.50 -11.61 -14.98
CA ASP A 171 38.14 -11.97 -13.71
C ASP A 171 37.92 -10.91 -12.65
N GLY A 172 38.27 -11.26 -11.40
CA GLY A 172 38.15 -10.35 -10.26
C GLY A 172 36.77 -10.38 -9.60
N THR A 173 36.54 -9.38 -8.76
CA THR A 173 35.31 -9.26 -7.98
C THR A 173 34.77 -7.83 -8.06
N THR A 174 33.46 -7.69 -7.97
CA THR A 174 32.79 -6.40 -7.82
C THR A 174 32.16 -6.35 -6.43
N THR A 175 32.49 -5.30 -5.65
CA THR A 175 31.91 -5.06 -4.33
C THR A 175 31.04 -3.81 -4.39
N PHE A 176 29.86 -3.86 -3.78
CA PHE A 176 29.01 -2.71 -3.58
C PHE A 176 28.54 -2.64 -2.14
N HIS A 177 28.26 -1.44 -1.67
CA HIS A 177 27.71 -1.19 -0.36
C HIS A 177 26.20 -0.98 -0.44
N ASP A 178 25.46 -1.72 0.41
CA ASP A 178 24.02 -1.53 0.61
C ASP A 178 23.75 -1.09 2.03
N ALA A 179 22.98 -0.02 2.21
CA ALA A 179 22.71 0.53 3.53
C ALA A 179 22.00 -0.45 4.46
N SER A 180 21.17 -1.35 3.90
CA SER A 180 20.45 -2.36 4.67
C SER A 180 21.26 -3.65 4.84
N PHE A 181 21.93 -4.15 3.77
CA PHE A 181 22.59 -5.46 3.77
C PHE A 181 24.10 -5.38 4.04
N GLY A 182 24.71 -4.20 3.95
CA GLY A 182 26.16 -4.00 4.11
C GLY A 182 26.94 -4.29 2.83
N ASP A 183 28.22 -4.60 2.96
CA ASP A 183 29.09 -4.88 1.81
C ASP A 183 28.80 -6.25 1.20
N ILE A 184 28.56 -6.27 -0.12
CA ILE A 184 28.30 -7.49 -0.89
C ILE A 184 29.34 -7.58 -2.00
N THR A 185 30.06 -8.69 -2.04
CA THR A 185 31.11 -8.98 -3.02
C THR A 185 30.70 -10.17 -3.89
N VAL A 186 30.77 -10.01 -5.21
CA VAL A 186 30.41 -11.03 -6.19
C VAL A 186 31.58 -11.27 -7.14
N GLU A 187 31.88 -12.52 -7.47
CA GLU A 187 32.87 -12.85 -8.50
C GLU A 187 32.35 -12.45 -9.89
N ASN A 188 33.11 -11.66 -10.64
CA ASN A 188 32.71 -11.16 -11.94
C ASN A 188 32.39 -12.29 -12.96
N LYS A 189 33.02 -13.41 -12.83
CA LYS A 189 32.77 -14.60 -13.70
C LYS A 189 31.35 -15.15 -13.57
N THR A 190 30.63 -14.84 -12.46
CA THR A 190 29.23 -15.26 -12.24
C THR A 190 28.21 -14.30 -12.84
N LEU A 191 28.64 -13.15 -13.31
CA LEU A 191 27.77 -12.14 -13.92
C LEU A 191 27.74 -12.34 -15.44
N ASP A 192 26.59 -12.20 -16.07
CA ASP A 192 26.41 -12.25 -17.52
C ASP A 192 26.57 -10.87 -18.18
N ASP A 193 26.93 -10.85 -19.46
CA ASP A 193 26.96 -9.64 -20.27
C ASP A 193 25.55 -9.28 -20.72
N GLN A 194 24.81 -8.57 -19.85
CA GLN A 194 23.42 -8.19 -20.08
C GLN A 194 23.25 -7.26 -21.29
N VAL A 195 22.09 -7.32 -21.94
CA VAL A 195 21.71 -6.35 -22.97
C VAL A 195 21.45 -5.00 -22.31
N LEU A 196 22.04 -3.94 -22.83
CA LEU A 196 21.82 -2.55 -22.44
C LEU A 196 20.81 -1.87 -23.35
N LEU A 197 21.00 -2.01 -24.67
CA LEU A 197 20.13 -1.44 -25.70
C LEU A 197 19.62 -2.54 -26.62
N LYS A 198 18.30 -2.60 -26.79
CA LYS A 198 17.62 -3.58 -27.65
C LYS A 198 17.68 -3.15 -29.13
N ARG A 199 17.35 -4.06 -30.05
CA ARG A 199 17.33 -3.79 -31.51
C ARG A 199 16.37 -2.68 -31.92
N ASP A 200 15.29 -2.50 -31.19
CA ASP A 200 14.33 -1.41 -31.38
C ASP A 200 14.83 -0.05 -30.91
N GLY A 201 16.03 -0.01 -30.28
CA GLY A 201 16.66 1.18 -29.72
C GLY A 201 16.10 1.57 -28.34
N LEU A 202 15.25 0.73 -27.73
CA LEU A 202 14.85 0.93 -26.32
C LEU A 202 15.88 0.29 -25.38
N PRO A 203 16.13 0.91 -24.21
CA PRO A 203 17.01 0.34 -23.20
C PRO A 203 16.31 -0.83 -22.49
N THR A 204 17.12 -1.71 -21.90
CA THR A 204 16.60 -2.61 -20.86
C THR A 204 16.40 -1.82 -19.57
N TYR A 205 15.58 -2.38 -18.66
CA TYR A 205 15.35 -1.82 -17.32
C TYR A 205 16.67 -1.54 -16.59
N ASN A 206 17.59 -2.51 -16.62
CA ASN A 206 18.87 -2.43 -15.91
C ASN A 206 19.77 -1.30 -16.40
N PHE A 207 19.66 -0.91 -17.65
CA PHE A 207 20.43 0.20 -18.20
C PHE A 207 19.73 1.54 -18.00
N ALA A 208 18.43 1.61 -18.30
CA ALA A 208 17.65 2.83 -18.17
C ALA A 208 17.71 3.42 -16.76
N ASN A 209 17.55 2.57 -15.73
CA ASN A 209 17.55 3.05 -14.35
C ASN A 209 18.88 3.69 -13.93
N VAL A 210 20.03 3.16 -14.37
CA VAL A 210 21.36 3.73 -14.06
C VAL A 210 21.52 5.11 -14.70
N ILE A 211 21.16 5.22 -15.99
CA ILE A 211 21.25 6.50 -16.72
C ILE A 211 20.34 7.56 -16.10
N ASP A 212 19.10 7.18 -15.80
CA ASP A 212 18.14 8.12 -15.26
C ASP A 212 18.45 8.50 -13.81
N ASP A 213 18.87 7.54 -12.98
CA ASP A 213 19.26 7.83 -11.61
C ASP A 213 20.43 8.81 -11.55
N HIS A 214 21.43 8.67 -12.43
CA HIS A 214 22.51 9.61 -12.53
C HIS A 214 22.04 10.98 -13.04
N LEU A 215 21.36 11.03 -14.20
CA LEU A 215 20.96 12.29 -14.82
C LEU A 215 19.88 13.05 -14.03
N MET A 216 19.13 12.37 -13.17
CA MET A 216 18.16 12.98 -12.25
C MET A 216 18.79 13.33 -10.89
N GLY A 217 20.09 13.07 -10.70
CA GLY A 217 20.83 13.38 -9.47
C GLY A 217 20.33 12.56 -8.28
N ILE A 218 19.89 11.33 -8.50
CA ILE A 218 19.39 10.44 -7.43
C ILE A 218 20.54 10.06 -6.51
N THR A 219 20.36 10.33 -5.23
CA THR A 219 21.34 10.03 -4.18
C THR A 219 21.07 8.73 -3.44
N HIS A 220 19.80 8.33 -3.34
CA HIS A 220 19.38 7.12 -2.66
C HIS A 220 18.41 6.32 -3.54
N VAL A 221 18.75 5.06 -3.77
CA VAL A 221 17.99 4.12 -4.60
C VAL A 221 17.32 3.09 -3.70
N VAL A 222 16.02 3.28 -3.43
CA VAL A 222 15.20 2.35 -2.65
C VAL A 222 14.50 1.38 -3.59
N ARG A 223 14.61 0.07 -3.36
CA ARG A 223 13.94 -0.98 -4.15
C ARG A 223 13.93 -2.33 -3.43
N GLY A 224 13.27 -3.33 -4.00
CA GLY A 224 13.21 -4.66 -3.45
C GLY A 224 14.55 -5.41 -3.53
N SER A 225 14.77 -6.35 -2.61
CA SER A 225 16.01 -7.14 -2.52
C SER A 225 16.22 -8.10 -3.71
N GLU A 226 15.23 -8.29 -4.58
CA GLU A 226 15.37 -9.01 -5.85
C GLU A 226 16.41 -8.39 -6.79
N TYR A 227 16.71 -7.11 -6.62
CA TYR A 227 17.73 -6.39 -7.42
C TYR A 227 19.15 -6.49 -6.86
N LEU A 228 19.36 -7.13 -5.70
CA LEU A 228 20.70 -7.34 -5.14
C LEU A 228 21.63 -8.10 -6.11
N SER A 229 21.10 -9.08 -6.85
CA SER A 229 21.86 -9.83 -7.84
C SER A 229 22.26 -8.99 -9.06
N SER A 230 21.53 -7.94 -9.37
CA SER A 230 21.83 -7.03 -10.48
C SER A 230 22.72 -5.84 -10.07
N ALA A 231 22.80 -5.51 -8.77
CA ALA A 231 23.54 -4.36 -8.27
C ALA A 231 25.04 -4.35 -8.68
N PRO A 232 25.76 -5.48 -8.72
CA PRO A 232 27.13 -5.50 -9.24
C PRO A 232 27.25 -5.00 -10.68
N LYS A 233 26.28 -5.35 -11.53
CA LYS A 233 26.23 -4.89 -12.93
C LYS A 233 26.01 -3.38 -13.02
N TYR A 234 25.17 -2.82 -12.13
CA TYR A 234 24.96 -1.37 -12.05
C TYR A 234 26.23 -0.64 -11.61
N ASN A 235 26.96 -1.15 -10.62
CA ASN A 235 28.23 -0.58 -10.19
C ASN A 235 29.24 -0.52 -11.33
N LEU A 236 29.35 -1.59 -12.11
CA LEU A 236 30.22 -1.63 -13.28
C LEU A 236 29.80 -0.64 -14.39
N LEU A 237 28.51 -0.30 -14.49
CA LEU A 237 28.03 0.77 -15.37
C LEU A 237 28.44 2.14 -14.84
N TYR A 238 28.25 2.44 -13.55
CA TYR A 238 28.70 3.68 -12.92
C TYR A 238 30.22 3.84 -13.07
N GLU A 239 31.00 2.78 -12.85
CA GLU A 239 32.46 2.77 -13.06
C GLU A 239 32.81 3.07 -14.51
N GLY A 240 32.15 2.42 -15.50
CA GLY A 240 32.37 2.65 -16.92
C GLY A 240 32.10 4.07 -17.38
N PHE A 241 31.17 4.75 -16.72
CA PHE A 241 30.90 6.16 -16.93
C PHE A 241 31.80 7.10 -16.10
N GLY A 242 32.48 6.59 -15.08
CA GLY A 242 33.21 7.41 -14.11
C GLY A 242 32.29 8.19 -13.17
N TRP A 243 31.10 7.68 -12.91
CA TRP A 243 30.09 8.29 -12.04
C TRP A 243 30.16 7.77 -10.61
N GLU A 244 29.68 8.59 -9.66
CA GLU A 244 29.48 8.15 -8.29
C GLU A 244 28.28 7.22 -8.19
N VAL A 245 28.43 6.14 -7.41
CA VAL A 245 27.35 5.18 -7.14
C VAL A 245 26.41 5.77 -6.07
N PRO A 246 25.10 5.80 -6.29
CA PRO A 246 24.16 6.23 -5.27
C PRO A 246 24.12 5.27 -4.08
N THR A 247 23.64 5.73 -2.94
CA THR A 247 23.38 4.86 -1.80
C THR A 247 22.26 3.88 -2.13
N TYR A 248 22.55 2.59 -2.15
CA TYR A 248 21.53 1.55 -2.30
C TYR A 248 20.84 1.26 -0.96
N VAL A 249 19.53 1.12 -1.00
CA VAL A 249 18.67 0.73 0.13
C VAL A 249 17.75 -0.38 -0.34
N HIS A 250 18.18 -1.61 -0.23
CA HIS A 250 17.35 -2.75 -0.61
C HIS A 250 16.45 -3.18 0.55
N CYS A 251 15.17 -3.36 0.26
CA CYS A 251 14.15 -3.78 1.21
C CYS A 251 13.87 -5.27 1.05
N SER A 252 13.86 -6.01 2.14
CA SER A 252 13.45 -7.42 2.17
C SER A 252 12.03 -7.60 1.63
N PRO A 253 11.67 -8.75 1.04
CA PRO A 253 10.34 -8.94 0.47
C PRO A 253 9.25 -8.91 1.55
N VAL A 254 8.04 -8.49 1.15
CA VAL A 254 6.83 -8.74 1.94
C VAL A 254 6.31 -10.12 1.57
N MET A 255 6.16 -10.97 2.57
CA MET A 255 5.74 -12.36 2.43
C MET A 255 4.27 -12.50 2.82
N ARG A 256 3.55 -13.43 2.18
CA ARG A 256 2.23 -13.87 2.62
C ARG A 256 2.33 -14.83 3.80
N ASP A 257 3.32 -15.69 3.77
CA ASP A 257 3.65 -16.68 4.78
C ASP A 257 5.17 -16.94 4.78
N ALA A 258 5.65 -17.85 5.60
CA ALA A 258 7.08 -18.15 5.73
C ALA A 258 7.77 -18.59 4.41
N GLN A 259 7.03 -19.01 3.40
CA GLN A 259 7.56 -19.61 2.18
C GLN A 259 7.19 -18.82 0.91
N HIS A 260 6.09 -18.06 0.91
CA HIS A 260 5.54 -17.44 -0.29
C HIS A 260 5.60 -15.91 -0.21
N LYS A 261 6.24 -15.32 -1.23
CA LYS A 261 6.20 -13.86 -1.43
C LYS A 261 4.78 -13.43 -1.81
N MET A 262 4.34 -12.28 -1.30
CA MET A 262 3.09 -11.67 -1.74
C MET A 262 3.12 -11.37 -3.23
N SER A 263 2.05 -11.69 -3.95
CA SER A 263 1.93 -11.51 -5.38
C SER A 263 0.47 -11.32 -5.80
N LYS A 264 0.19 -10.35 -6.66
CA LYS A 264 -1.14 -10.15 -7.28
C LYS A 264 -1.68 -11.41 -7.95
N ARG A 265 -0.81 -12.21 -8.57
CA ARG A 265 -1.19 -13.48 -9.25
C ARG A 265 -1.76 -14.51 -8.28
N ASN A 266 -1.44 -14.37 -6.99
CA ASN A 266 -1.91 -15.26 -5.92
C ASN A 266 -3.13 -14.71 -5.16
N GLY A 267 -3.71 -13.58 -5.60
CA GLY A 267 -4.86 -12.94 -4.95
C GLY A 267 -4.53 -12.15 -3.69
N ASP A 268 -3.24 -11.81 -3.47
CA ASP A 268 -2.86 -10.96 -2.35
C ASP A 268 -3.32 -9.51 -2.59
N PRO A 269 -3.80 -8.79 -1.54
CA PRO A 269 -4.45 -7.51 -1.72
C PRO A 269 -3.51 -6.42 -2.22
N SER A 270 -4.01 -5.58 -3.12
CA SER A 270 -3.47 -4.27 -3.45
C SER A 270 -3.90 -3.22 -2.42
N TYR A 271 -3.36 -2.00 -2.54
CA TYR A 271 -3.86 -0.85 -1.77
C TYR A 271 -5.35 -0.62 -2.02
N GLU A 272 -5.76 -0.67 -3.28
CA GLU A 272 -7.15 -0.47 -3.70
C GLU A 272 -8.08 -1.54 -3.12
N ASP A 273 -7.63 -2.80 -3.06
CA ASP A 273 -8.39 -3.90 -2.43
C ASP A 273 -8.56 -3.66 -0.93
N LEU A 274 -7.53 -3.20 -0.23
CA LEU A 274 -7.60 -2.86 1.19
C LEU A 274 -8.57 -1.70 1.44
N LYS A 275 -8.53 -0.67 0.59
CA LYS A 275 -9.50 0.44 0.64
C LYS A 275 -10.94 -0.06 0.42
N ALA A 276 -11.15 -0.91 -0.57
CA ALA A 276 -12.46 -1.51 -0.85
C ALA A 276 -12.98 -2.39 0.31
N GLN A 277 -12.06 -3.00 1.07
CA GLN A 277 -12.38 -3.74 2.30
C GLN A 277 -12.64 -2.84 3.52
N GLY A 278 -12.58 -1.53 3.37
CA GLY A 278 -12.94 -0.58 4.43
C GLY A 278 -11.79 -0.23 5.39
N TYR A 279 -10.54 -0.44 4.98
CA TYR A 279 -9.37 0.04 5.72
C TYR A 279 -9.09 1.51 5.42
N LEU A 280 -8.73 2.28 6.44
CA LEU A 280 -8.33 3.68 6.30
C LEU A 280 -6.92 3.81 5.76
N THR A 281 -6.68 4.77 4.87
CA THR A 281 -5.34 5.04 4.33
C THR A 281 -4.29 5.26 5.41
N PRO A 282 -4.51 6.07 6.47
CA PRO A 282 -3.51 6.23 7.53
C PRO A 282 -3.16 4.92 8.23
N ALA A 283 -4.14 4.04 8.46
CA ALA A 283 -3.90 2.73 9.07
C ALA A 283 -3.06 1.81 8.15
N ILE A 284 -3.37 1.81 6.85
CA ILE A 284 -2.60 1.06 5.85
C ILE A 284 -1.15 1.56 5.82
N LEU A 285 -0.93 2.88 5.73
CA LEU A 285 0.41 3.47 5.66
C LEU A 285 1.24 3.19 6.91
N ASN A 286 0.66 3.38 8.10
CA ASN A 286 1.35 3.08 9.36
C ASN A 286 1.74 1.60 9.43
N TYR A 287 0.81 0.69 9.12
CA TYR A 287 1.08 -0.73 9.12
C TYR A 287 2.17 -1.11 8.09
N VAL A 288 2.07 -0.56 6.86
CA VAL A 288 3.04 -0.80 5.79
C VAL A 288 4.42 -0.25 6.14
N ALA A 289 4.50 0.89 6.84
CA ALA A 289 5.78 1.41 7.33
C ALA A 289 6.49 0.41 8.26
N LEU A 290 5.75 -0.24 9.15
CA LEU A 290 6.29 -1.23 10.09
C LEU A 290 6.54 -2.61 9.47
N LEU A 291 6.18 -2.83 8.20
CA LEU A 291 6.51 -4.05 7.47
C LEU A 291 7.98 -4.04 7.02
N GLY A 292 8.88 -4.37 7.94
CA GLY A 292 10.31 -4.45 7.68
C GLY A 292 11.08 -3.18 8.03
N TRP A 293 10.50 -2.28 8.81
CA TRP A 293 11.17 -1.19 9.50
C TRP A 293 10.69 -1.14 10.96
N SER A 294 11.57 -0.76 11.85
CA SER A 294 11.28 -0.54 13.27
C SER A 294 11.82 0.81 13.70
N PRO A 295 11.03 1.62 14.44
CA PRO A 295 11.51 2.86 15.00
C PRO A 295 12.61 2.60 16.03
N ARG A 296 13.51 3.57 16.22
CA ARG A 296 14.67 3.47 17.09
C ARG A 296 14.66 4.57 18.16
N GLY A 297 15.54 4.43 19.14
CA GLY A 297 15.68 5.41 20.21
C GLY A 297 14.45 5.53 21.11
N GLU A 298 14.03 6.75 21.38
CA GLU A 298 12.89 7.04 22.28
C GLU A 298 11.54 6.56 21.73
N GLN A 299 11.43 6.37 20.42
CA GLN A 299 10.21 5.93 19.74
C GLN A 299 10.15 4.41 19.52
N SER A 300 11.12 3.63 20.04
CA SER A 300 11.22 2.19 19.79
C SER A 300 9.98 1.38 20.18
N GLU A 301 9.18 1.87 21.13
CA GLU A 301 7.93 1.23 21.58
C GLU A 301 6.66 1.82 20.90
N GLN A 302 6.83 2.84 20.05
CA GLN A 302 5.69 3.46 19.36
C GLN A 302 5.24 2.58 18.20
N GLU A 303 3.94 2.28 18.13
CA GLU A 303 3.32 1.52 17.03
C GLU A 303 2.45 2.39 16.11
N PHE A 304 1.87 3.48 16.63
CA PHE A 304 0.94 4.32 15.89
C PHE A 304 1.60 5.64 15.51
N PHE A 305 1.64 5.90 14.21
CA PHE A 305 2.28 7.07 13.61
C PHE A 305 1.39 7.72 12.57
N THR A 306 1.26 9.02 12.65
CA THR A 306 0.84 9.83 11.49
C THR A 306 1.94 9.82 10.42
N LEU A 307 1.62 10.25 9.20
CA LEU A 307 2.63 10.37 8.14
C LEU A 307 3.77 11.34 8.52
N ASP A 308 3.44 12.46 9.17
CA ASP A 308 4.42 13.45 9.62
C ASP A 308 5.33 12.89 10.73
N GLU A 309 4.78 12.13 11.67
CA GLU A 309 5.57 11.44 12.69
C GLU A 309 6.47 10.37 12.07
N LEU A 310 6.00 9.64 11.04
CA LEU A 310 6.85 8.72 10.29
C LEU A 310 8.00 9.45 9.60
N VAL A 311 7.77 10.63 9.01
CA VAL A 311 8.84 11.45 8.42
C VAL A 311 9.88 11.82 9.46
N GLY A 312 9.46 12.16 10.69
CA GLY A 312 10.38 12.50 11.78
C GLY A 312 11.16 11.30 12.33
N ALA A 313 10.51 10.13 12.41
CA ALA A 313 11.05 8.94 13.04
C ALA A 313 11.89 8.05 12.12
N PHE A 314 11.65 8.13 10.80
CA PHE A 314 12.22 7.17 9.86
C PHE A 314 13.72 7.36 9.67
N ASP A 315 14.46 6.28 9.89
CA ASP A 315 15.87 6.18 9.49
C ASP A 315 16.13 4.87 8.73
N ILE A 316 17.14 4.88 7.86
CA ILE A 316 17.50 3.73 7.02
C ILE A 316 18.02 2.57 7.89
N ASP A 317 18.68 2.84 8.99
CA ASP A 317 19.23 1.82 9.88
C ASP A 317 18.15 1.00 10.60
N GLY A 318 16.91 1.50 10.65
CA GLY A 318 15.74 0.79 11.16
C GLY A 318 15.20 -0.28 10.19
N ILE A 319 15.68 -0.32 8.94
CA ILE A 319 15.22 -1.27 7.92
C ILE A 319 15.77 -2.67 8.21
N SER A 320 14.86 -3.64 8.30
CA SER A 320 15.19 -5.04 8.59
C SER A 320 15.71 -5.79 7.36
N LYS A 321 16.76 -6.61 7.57
CA LYS A 321 17.25 -7.57 6.57
C LYS A 321 16.33 -8.77 6.39
N SER A 322 15.50 -9.06 7.40
CA SER A 322 14.58 -10.20 7.37
C SER A 322 13.30 -9.89 6.62
N PRO A 323 12.74 -10.86 5.86
CA PRO A 323 11.43 -10.70 5.26
C PRO A 323 10.35 -10.38 6.31
N ALA A 324 9.40 -9.54 5.96
CA ALA A 324 8.24 -9.22 6.78
C ALA A 324 7.03 -10.00 6.30
N ILE A 325 6.29 -10.64 7.21
CA ILE A 325 5.05 -11.34 6.88
C ILE A 325 3.88 -10.38 7.00
N PHE A 326 3.06 -10.29 5.95
CA PHE A 326 1.82 -9.53 5.96
C PHE A 326 0.78 -10.25 6.81
N ASP A 327 0.31 -9.57 7.87
CA ASP A 327 -0.68 -10.06 8.80
C ASP A 327 -1.93 -9.18 8.73
N ILE A 328 -3.01 -9.72 8.19
CA ILE A 328 -4.29 -9.01 8.04
C ILE A 328 -4.96 -8.73 9.40
N GLU A 329 -4.77 -9.58 10.40
CA GLU A 329 -5.33 -9.37 11.73
C GLU A 329 -4.63 -8.19 12.41
N LYS A 330 -3.30 -8.08 12.24
CA LYS A 330 -2.55 -6.93 12.72
C LYS A 330 -2.97 -5.65 12.01
N LEU A 331 -3.16 -5.65 10.69
CA LEU A 331 -3.70 -4.49 9.97
C LEU A 331 -5.10 -4.13 10.47
N THR A 332 -5.96 -5.11 10.73
CA THR A 332 -7.30 -4.87 11.28
C THR A 332 -7.24 -4.23 12.67
N TYR A 333 -6.33 -4.68 13.52
CA TYR A 333 -6.06 -4.05 14.84
C TYR A 333 -5.63 -2.58 14.68
N PHE A 334 -4.72 -2.28 13.75
CA PHE A 334 -4.33 -0.91 13.43
C PHE A 334 -5.53 -0.09 12.98
N ASN A 335 -6.30 -0.60 12.04
CA ASN A 335 -7.46 0.10 11.51
C ASN A 335 -8.53 0.40 12.58
N ALA A 336 -8.82 -0.59 13.43
CA ALA A 336 -9.73 -0.41 14.56
C ALA A 336 -9.27 0.70 15.52
N ASN A 337 -7.95 0.80 15.75
CA ASN A 337 -7.38 1.87 16.57
C ASN A 337 -7.54 3.24 15.92
N TYR A 338 -7.23 3.35 14.62
CA TYR A 338 -7.44 4.60 13.88
C TYR A 338 -8.90 5.03 13.86
N LEU A 339 -9.85 4.12 13.56
CA LEU A 339 -11.29 4.42 13.57
C LEU A 339 -11.76 4.90 14.94
N ARG A 340 -11.30 4.25 16.01
CA ARG A 340 -11.67 4.59 17.40
C ARG A 340 -11.16 5.97 17.81
N ASN A 341 -10.00 6.38 17.33
CA ASN A 341 -9.35 7.64 17.69
C ASN A 341 -9.70 8.81 16.75
N LEU A 342 -10.47 8.57 15.68
CA LEU A 342 -10.99 9.67 14.87
C LEU A 342 -11.86 10.59 15.71
N PRO A 343 -11.86 11.91 15.47
CA PRO A 343 -12.89 12.79 15.97
C PRO A 343 -14.29 12.25 15.59
N PRO A 344 -15.30 12.32 16.47
CA PRO A 344 -16.63 11.74 16.18
C PRO A 344 -17.24 12.21 14.86
N GLU A 345 -17.04 13.48 14.49
CA GLU A 345 -17.52 14.04 13.23
C GLU A 345 -16.82 13.44 12.02
N GLU A 346 -15.51 13.18 12.12
CA GLU A 346 -14.74 12.56 11.05
C GLU A 346 -15.11 11.08 10.92
N PHE A 347 -15.28 10.36 12.04
CA PHE A 347 -15.81 8.99 12.01
C PHE A 347 -17.18 8.94 11.35
N CYS A 348 -18.08 9.86 11.72
CA CYS A 348 -19.41 9.94 11.12
C CYS A 348 -19.34 10.10 9.59
N LYS A 349 -18.48 11.00 9.09
CA LYS A 349 -18.28 11.19 7.62
C LYS A 349 -17.84 9.94 6.89
N VAL A 350 -16.87 9.21 7.45
CA VAL A 350 -16.37 7.99 6.79
C VAL A 350 -17.33 6.80 6.95
N ALA A 351 -18.13 6.76 7.99
CA ALA A 351 -19.11 5.70 8.26
C ALA A 351 -20.44 5.90 7.51
N GLU A 352 -20.84 7.15 7.24
CA GLU A 352 -22.13 7.48 6.64
C GLU A 352 -22.46 6.73 5.36
N PRO A 353 -21.55 6.61 4.36
CA PRO A 353 -21.84 5.85 3.13
C PRO A 353 -22.19 4.39 3.43
N TYR A 354 -21.56 3.78 4.42
CA TYR A 354 -21.80 2.40 4.82
C TYR A 354 -23.07 2.24 5.66
N ILE A 355 -23.36 3.19 6.54
CA ILE A 355 -24.64 3.23 7.29
C ILE A 355 -25.79 3.33 6.29
N ARG A 356 -25.70 4.22 5.31
CA ARG A 356 -26.73 4.44 4.29
C ARG A 356 -26.88 3.28 3.29
N GLN A 357 -25.95 2.34 3.23
CA GLN A 357 -26.14 1.09 2.49
C GLN A 357 -27.25 0.22 3.12
N ALA A 358 -27.35 0.20 4.43
CA ALA A 358 -28.29 -0.63 5.18
C ALA A 358 -29.49 0.15 5.73
N VAL A 359 -29.31 1.40 6.14
CA VAL A 359 -30.36 2.24 6.75
C VAL A 359 -30.83 3.27 5.74
N LYS A 360 -31.98 2.99 5.09
CA LYS A 360 -32.58 3.86 4.06
C LYS A 360 -33.49 4.93 4.63
N ASN A 361 -34.03 4.69 5.82
CA ASN A 361 -34.91 5.64 6.47
C ASN A 361 -34.12 6.89 6.91
N GLU A 362 -34.41 8.03 6.28
CA GLU A 362 -33.75 9.31 6.53
C GLU A 362 -34.10 9.92 7.87
N ALA A 363 -35.17 9.46 8.51
CA ALA A 363 -35.55 9.93 9.85
C ALA A 363 -34.58 9.49 10.96
N TYR A 364 -33.80 8.43 10.72
CA TYR A 364 -32.80 7.96 11.68
C TYR A 364 -31.51 8.77 11.58
N SER A 365 -31.04 9.26 12.72
CA SER A 365 -29.83 10.06 12.84
C SER A 365 -28.57 9.22 12.55
N VAL A 366 -27.89 9.53 11.43
CA VAL A 366 -26.59 8.90 11.09
C VAL A 366 -25.56 9.15 12.18
N GLY A 367 -25.53 10.35 12.76
CA GLY A 367 -24.60 10.71 13.82
C GLY A 367 -24.76 9.85 15.08
N GLU A 368 -26.01 9.58 15.50
CA GLU A 368 -26.26 8.71 16.65
C GLU A 368 -25.91 7.25 16.36
N ILE A 369 -26.23 6.75 15.17
CA ILE A 369 -25.83 5.40 14.74
C ILE A 369 -24.30 5.28 14.68
N ALA A 370 -23.61 6.26 14.12
CA ALA A 370 -22.16 6.32 14.06
C ALA A 370 -21.53 6.31 15.47
N ALA A 371 -22.07 7.07 16.40
CA ALA A 371 -21.60 7.10 17.80
C ALA A 371 -21.66 5.71 18.47
N LEU A 372 -22.67 4.89 18.17
CA LEU A 372 -22.75 3.52 18.67
C LEU A 372 -21.68 2.59 18.08
N LEU A 373 -21.26 2.86 16.83
CA LEU A 373 -20.35 2.00 16.08
C LEU A 373 -18.89 2.25 16.41
N GLN A 374 -18.49 3.51 16.64
CA GLN A 374 -17.09 3.95 16.64
C GLN A 374 -16.18 3.10 17.54
N ALA A 375 -16.58 2.82 18.76
CA ALA A 375 -15.78 2.06 19.72
C ALA A 375 -15.57 0.59 19.32
N ARG A 376 -16.39 0.06 18.42
CA ARG A 376 -16.47 -1.37 18.05
C ARG A 376 -16.31 -1.64 16.56
N CYS A 377 -16.00 -0.61 15.77
CA CYS A 377 -15.79 -0.72 14.34
C CYS A 377 -14.35 -1.12 14.07
N GLU A 378 -14.15 -2.21 13.36
CA GLU A 378 -12.83 -2.67 12.93
C GLU A 378 -12.58 -2.35 11.46
N LYS A 379 -13.62 -2.46 10.63
CA LYS A 379 -13.61 -2.10 9.21
C LYS A 379 -14.92 -1.41 8.84
N LEU A 380 -14.85 -0.45 7.93
CA LEU A 380 -16.03 0.27 7.49
C LEU A 380 -17.05 -0.64 6.77
N THR A 381 -16.57 -1.67 6.07
CA THR A 381 -17.42 -2.65 5.38
C THR A 381 -18.22 -3.55 6.31
N ASP A 382 -17.89 -3.61 7.60
CA ASP A 382 -18.66 -4.37 8.59
C ASP A 382 -19.91 -3.61 9.09
N ILE A 383 -20.00 -2.31 8.81
CA ILE A 383 -21.06 -1.42 9.29
C ILE A 383 -22.45 -1.84 8.81
N PRO A 384 -22.68 -2.10 7.50
CA PRO A 384 -24.03 -2.42 7.03
C PRO A 384 -24.69 -3.55 7.79
N GLU A 385 -23.96 -4.65 8.01
CA GLU A 385 -24.48 -5.82 8.74
C GLU A 385 -24.77 -5.51 10.23
N LYS A 386 -24.03 -4.58 10.82
CA LYS A 386 -24.20 -4.20 12.23
C LYS A 386 -25.42 -3.33 12.48
N VAL A 387 -25.94 -2.64 11.46
CA VAL A 387 -27.00 -1.61 11.60
C VAL A 387 -28.25 -1.86 10.74
N ASP A 388 -28.30 -2.91 9.94
CA ASP A 388 -29.42 -3.26 9.05
C ASP A 388 -30.77 -3.36 9.79
N PHE A 389 -30.74 -3.80 11.05
CA PHE A 389 -31.93 -3.91 11.89
C PHE A 389 -32.64 -2.57 12.16
N PHE A 390 -31.97 -1.41 12.00
CA PHE A 390 -32.64 -0.12 12.11
C PHE A 390 -33.68 0.07 11.00
N ASP A 391 -33.36 -0.33 9.78
CA ASP A 391 -34.28 -0.18 8.64
C ASP A 391 -35.38 -1.24 8.66
N ALA A 392 -35.03 -2.49 8.92
CA ALA A 392 -35.99 -3.58 9.01
C ALA A 392 -35.58 -4.59 10.09
N LEU A 393 -36.53 -4.97 10.95
CA LEU A 393 -36.31 -5.99 11.96
C LEU A 393 -36.02 -7.33 11.26
N PRO A 394 -34.84 -7.94 11.45
CA PRO A 394 -34.51 -9.22 10.82
C PRO A 394 -35.37 -10.36 11.39
N GLU A 395 -35.48 -11.47 10.67
CA GLU A 395 -36.03 -12.68 11.25
C GLU A 395 -35.05 -13.27 12.27
N TYR A 396 -35.58 -13.64 13.45
CA TYR A 396 -34.78 -14.22 14.53
C TYR A 396 -35.57 -15.26 15.30
N GLY A 397 -34.89 -16.19 15.95
CA GLY A 397 -35.50 -17.25 16.72
C GLY A 397 -35.81 -16.88 18.17
N VAL A 398 -36.73 -17.60 18.79
CA VAL A 398 -37.09 -17.42 20.21
C VAL A 398 -35.94 -17.73 21.16
N GLU A 399 -34.97 -18.53 20.73
CA GLU A 399 -33.76 -18.88 21.48
C GLU A 399 -32.90 -17.65 21.81
N PHE A 400 -32.99 -16.56 21.02
CA PHE A 400 -32.25 -15.30 21.27
C PHE A 400 -32.65 -14.64 22.57
N TYR A 401 -33.86 -14.88 23.06
CA TYR A 401 -34.33 -14.38 24.35
C TYR A 401 -33.70 -15.09 25.56
N THR A 402 -33.04 -16.24 25.33
CA THR A 402 -32.39 -17.00 26.41
C THR A 402 -30.95 -16.48 26.62
N ASN A 403 -30.65 -16.00 27.83
CA ASN A 403 -29.32 -15.54 28.20
C ASN A 403 -28.99 -15.84 29.67
N LYS A 404 -27.96 -16.64 29.92
CA LYS A 404 -27.57 -17.05 31.28
C LYS A 404 -27.11 -15.89 32.15
N LYS A 405 -26.39 -14.90 31.56
CA LYS A 405 -25.88 -13.73 32.31
C LYS A 405 -27.01 -12.80 32.70
N SER A 406 -27.99 -12.63 31.85
CA SER A 406 -29.20 -11.81 32.09
C SER A 406 -30.28 -12.57 32.87
N LYS A 407 -30.09 -13.86 33.12
CA LYS A 407 -31.04 -14.77 33.75
C LYS A 407 -32.40 -14.79 33.05
N THR A 408 -32.40 -14.82 31.73
CA THR A 408 -33.60 -14.83 30.89
C THR A 408 -33.75 -16.15 30.14
N ASN A 409 -34.98 -16.54 29.88
CA ASN A 409 -35.45 -17.55 28.96
C ASN A 409 -36.71 -17.01 28.26
N SER A 410 -37.36 -17.78 27.43
CA SER A 410 -38.60 -17.33 26.72
C SER A 410 -39.72 -16.89 27.66
N GLU A 411 -39.97 -17.62 28.75
CA GLU A 411 -41.00 -17.31 29.72
C GLU A 411 -40.71 -15.98 30.47
N VAL A 412 -39.49 -15.84 31.04
CA VAL A 412 -39.06 -14.62 31.72
C VAL A 412 -39.09 -13.45 30.76
N SER A 413 -38.65 -13.66 29.53
CA SER A 413 -38.58 -12.60 28.50
C SER A 413 -39.99 -12.14 28.10
N LEU A 414 -40.92 -13.05 27.95
CA LEU A 414 -42.33 -12.71 27.70
C LEU A 414 -42.94 -11.90 28.85
N ASP A 415 -42.70 -12.29 30.12
CA ASP A 415 -43.14 -11.55 31.29
C ASP A 415 -42.56 -10.13 31.35
N MET A 416 -41.24 -9.99 31.10
CA MET A 416 -40.57 -8.68 31.09
C MET A 416 -41.08 -7.77 29.97
N LEU A 417 -41.29 -8.30 28.77
CA LEU A 417 -41.83 -7.52 27.66
C LEU A 417 -43.26 -7.05 27.90
N ASN A 418 -44.14 -7.93 28.44
CA ASN A 418 -45.49 -7.53 28.81
C ASN A 418 -45.55 -6.45 29.89
N LYS A 419 -44.62 -6.49 30.85
CA LYS A 419 -44.54 -5.50 31.93
C LYS A 419 -43.96 -4.15 31.49
N VAL A 420 -42.94 -4.18 30.58
CA VAL A 420 -42.28 -2.95 30.12
C VAL A 420 -43.11 -2.19 29.08
N LEU A 421 -43.92 -2.88 28.29
CA LEU A 421 -44.69 -2.26 27.20
C LEU A 421 -45.58 -1.08 27.69
N PRO A 422 -46.40 -1.21 28.74
CA PRO A 422 -47.20 -0.05 29.24
C PRO A 422 -46.34 1.12 29.73
N LYS A 423 -45.16 0.85 30.30
CA LYS A 423 -44.24 1.90 30.75
C LYS A 423 -43.66 2.68 29.56
N LEU A 424 -43.31 1.97 28.46
CA LEU A 424 -42.85 2.60 27.20
C LEU A 424 -43.98 3.40 26.54
N GLU A 425 -45.21 2.90 26.53
CA GLU A 425 -46.37 3.59 25.96
C GLU A 425 -46.71 4.89 26.72
N SER A 426 -46.51 4.91 28.05
CA SER A 426 -46.82 6.05 28.92
C SER A 426 -45.69 7.03 29.17
N LEU A 427 -44.49 6.77 28.65
CA LEU A 427 -43.31 7.62 28.83
C LEU A 427 -43.56 9.00 28.21
N SER A 428 -43.43 10.09 28.96
CA SER A 428 -43.72 11.44 28.47
C SER A 428 -42.70 11.93 27.43
N GLU A 429 -41.41 11.74 27.71
CA GLU A 429 -40.31 12.16 26.88
C GLU A 429 -39.57 10.92 26.29
N TRP A 430 -39.14 11.02 25.03
CA TRP A 430 -38.43 9.91 24.35
C TRP A 430 -36.96 10.28 24.09
N THR A 431 -36.21 10.36 25.19
CA THR A 431 -34.77 10.63 25.18
C THR A 431 -33.99 9.45 25.76
N ASN A 432 -32.67 9.37 25.48
CA ASN A 432 -31.82 8.33 26.08
C ASN A 432 -31.95 8.30 27.60
N ASP A 433 -31.87 9.48 28.25
CA ASP A 433 -31.93 9.61 29.73
C ASP A 433 -33.29 9.16 30.25
N ALA A 434 -34.39 9.63 29.66
CA ALA A 434 -35.75 9.26 30.09
C ALA A 434 -36.03 7.76 29.94
N ILE A 435 -35.58 7.15 28.83
CA ILE A 435 -35.70 5.71 28.60
C ILE A 435 -34.85 4.94 29.62
N HIS A 436 -33.59 5.36 29.81
CA HIS A 436 -32.68 4.76 30.76
C HIS A 436 -33.25 4.78 32.20
N ASP A 437 -33.62 5.94 32.68
CA ASP A 437 -34.09 6.11 34.05
C ASP A 437 -35.38 5.34 34.32
N MET A 438 -36.28 5.33 33.32
CA MET A 438 -37.50 4.53 33.40
C MET A 438 -37.19 3.05 33.52
N LEU A 439 -36.28 2.52 32.66
CA LEU A 439 -35.91 1.10 32.65
C LEU A 439 -35.19 0.67 33.93
N VAL A 440 -34.30 1.51 34.46
CA VAL A 440 -33.54 1.21 35.68
C VAL A 440 -34.49 1.24 36.90
N SER A 441 -35.28 2.30 37.06
CA SER A 441 -36.26 2.39 38.17
C SER A 441 -37.29 1.27 38.12
N PHE A 442 -37.72 0.89 36.92
CA PHE A 442 -38.66 -0.20 36.75
C PHE A 442 -38.06 -1.60 37.04
N ALA A 443 -36.79 -1.83 36.71
CA ALA A 443 -36.11 -3.05 37.12
C ALA A 443 -35.97 -3.18 38.64
N GLU A 444 -35.72 -2.06 39.34
CA GLU A 444 -35.69 -1.99 40.80
C GLU A 444 -37.10 -2.28 41.38
N GLU A 445 -38.17 -1.64 40.85
CA GLU A 445 -39.56 -1.91 41.22
C GLU A 445 -39.94 -3.40 41.11
N LEU A 446 -39.45 -4.06 40.07
CA LEU A 446 -39.66 -5.48 39.83
C LEU A 446 -38.72 -6.41 40.66
N GLY A 447 -37.72 -5.85 41.35
CA GLY A 447 -36.71 -6.65 42.09
C GLY A 447 -35.83 -7.49 41.20
N VAL A 448 -35.58 -7.09 39.94
CA VAL A 448 -34.76 -7.81 38.98
C VAL A 448 -33.50 -7.00 38.59
N LYS A 449 -32.53 -7.67 38.01
CA LYS A 449 -31.36 -6.97 37.45
C LYS A 449 -31.76 -6.19 36.19
N ASN A 450 -31.13 -5.03 35.94
CA ASN A 450 -31.34 -4.25 34.72
C ASN A 450 -31.21 -5.12 33.46
N ALA A 451 -30.21 -6.01 33.45
CA ALA A 451 -29.96 -6.93 32.30
C ALA A 451 -31.15 -7.89 32.08
N THR A 452 -31.91 -8.26 33.13
CA THR A 452 -33.07 -9.16 33.00
C THR A 452 -34.22 -8.49 32.25
N LEU A 453 -34.38 -7.17 32.42
CA LEU A 453 -35.38 -6.35 31.72
C LEU A 453 -34.87 -5.89 30.34
N MET A 454 -33.62 -5.44 30.25
CA MET A 454 -33.07 -4.82 29.04
C MET A 454 -32.68 -5.84 27.95
N TRP A 455 -32.35 -7.09 28.32
CA TRP A 455 -31.99 -8.10 27.31
C TRP A 455 -33.19 -8.45 26.41
N PRO A 456 -34.36 -8.83 26.93
CA PRO A 456 -35.51 -9.11 26.07
C PRO A 456 -35.93 -7.91 25.24
N LEU A 457 -35.89 -6.69 25.81
CA LEU A 457 -36.19 -5.46 25.08
C LEU A 457 -35.25 -5.27 23.90
N ARG A 458 -33.94 -5.42 24.11
CA ARG A 458 -32.93 -5.30 23.04
C ARG A 458 -33.14 -6.35 21.92
N ILE A 459 -33.42 -7.59 22.30
CA ILE A 459 -33.72 -8.64 21.30
C ILE A 459 -34.98 -8.30 20.52
N ALA A 460 -36.06 -7.87 21.20
CA ALA A 460 -37.31 -7.51 20.53
C ALA A 460 -37.13 -6.37 19.50
N VAL A 461 -36.31 -5.36 19.82
CA VAL A 461 -36.15 -4.18 18.95
C VAL A 461 -35.09 -4.33 17.90
N ALA A 462 -34.10 -5.22 18.07
CA ALA A 462 -32.97 -5.41 17.14
C ALA A 462 -32.97 -6.75 16.41
N GLY A 463 -33.54 -7.82 17.00
CA GLY A 463 -33.51 -9.17 16.41
C GLY A 463 -32.10 -9.77 16.30
N LYS A 464 -31.11 -9.24 17.06
CA LYS A 464 -29.71 -9.65 16.99
C LYS A 464 -29.11 -9.92 18.37
N LEU A 465 -28.26 -10.95 18.44
CA LEU A 465 -27.54 -11.27 19.68
C LEU A 465 -26.46 -10.23 20.02
N VAL A 466 -25.84 -9.66 18.99
CA VAL A 466 -24.81 -8.62 19.11
C VAL A 466 -25.27 -7.36 18.39
N THR A 467 -25.26 -6.24 19.09
CA THR A 467 -25.68 -4.94 18.58
C THR A 467 -24.62 -3.88 18.92
N PRO A 468 -24.49 -2.79 18.15
CA PRO A 468 -23.55 -1.71 18.43
C PRO A 468 -23.91 -0.95 19.71
N GLY A 469 -25.23 -0.86 20.04
CA GLY A 469 -25.75 -0.20 21.24
C GLY A 469 -26.55 -1.14 22.14
N GLY A 470 -26.96 -0.64 23.32
CA GLY A 470 -27.87 -1.32 24.24
C GLY A 470 -29.34 -1.08 23.88
N ALA A 471 -30.25 -1.58 24.73
CA ALA A 471 -31.67 -1.40 24.52
C ALA A 471 -32.11 0.09 24.53
N VAL A 472 -31.48 0.89 25.36
CA VAL A 472 -31.80 2.32 25.54
C VAL A 472 -31.52 3.08 24.24
N GLU A 473 -30.30 3.05 23.77
CA GLU A 473 -29.86 3.77 22.57
C GLU A 473 -30.62 3.33 21.34
N ILE A 474 -30.85 2.01 21.20
CA ILE A 474 -31.60 1.48 20.05
C ILE A 474 -33.04 1.93 20.07
N CYS A 475 -33.72 1.89 21.23
CA CYS A 475 -35.08 2.38 21.36
C CYS A 475 -35.17 3.87 21.07
N HIS A 476 -34.18 4.66 21.54
CA HIS A 476 -34.14 6.10 21.28
C HIS A 476 -34.09 6.38 19.77
N ILE A 477 -33.15 5.76 19.04
CA ILE A 477 -32.96 5.97 17.60
C ILE A 477 -34.17 5.50 16.78
N LEU A 478 -34.76 4.34 17.13
CA LEU A 478 -35.95 3.81 16.46
C LEU A 478 -37.19 4.73 16.67
N GLY A 479 -37.20 5.48 17.73
CA GLY A 479 -38.35 6.26 18.13
C GLY A 479 -39.45 5.41 18.78
N ARG A 480 -40.42 6.09 19.39
CA ARG A 480 -41.49 5.49 20.20
C ARG A 480 -42.32 4.47 19.41
N GLU A 481 -42.84 4.90 18.27
CA GLU A 481 -43.80 4.11 17.50
C GLU A 481 -43.20 2.78 17.02
N GLU A 482 -42.01 2.83 16.41
CA GLU A 482 -41.35 1.63 15.92
C GLU A 482 -40.87 0.70 17.06
N THR A 483 -40.40 1.29 18.18
CA THR A 483 -40.06 0.52 19.39
C THR A 483 -41.25 -0.28 19.90
N ILE A 484 -42.40 0.40 20.12
CA ILE A 484 -43.63 -0.24 20.63
C ILE A 484 -44.10 -1.33 19.67
N LYS A 485 -44.09 -1.10 18.37
CA LYS A 485 -44.46 -2.06 17.33
C LYS A 485 -43.57 -3.32 17.41
N ARG A 486 -42.24 -3.16 17.52
CA ARG A 486 -41.30 -4.29 17.63
C ARG A 486 -41.42 -5.05 18.94
N VAL A 487 -41.68 -4.37 20.05
CA VAL A 487 -41.94 -5.00 21.33
C VAL A 487 -43.22 -5.86 21.27
N LYS A 488 -44.29 -5.35 20.67
CA LYS A 488 -45.54 -6.12 20.45
C LYS A 488 -45.30 -7.34 19.57
N ALA A 489 -44.48 -7.22 18.51
CA ALA A 489 -44.09 -8.35 17.67
C ALA A 489 -43.26 -9.38 18.45
N GLY A 490 -42.36 -8.95 19.32
CA GLY A 490 -41.58 -9.83 20.20
C GLY A 490 -42.46 -10.62 21.19
N ILE A 491 -43.46 -9.95 21.79
CA ILE A 491 -44.46 -10.58 22.67
C ILE A 491 -45.21 -11.66 21.87
N ALA A 492 -45.74 -11.32 20.69
CA ALA A 492 -46.48 -12.26 19.85
C ALA A 492 -45.63 -13.47 19.41
N LYS A 493 -44.31 -13.29 19.23
CA LYS A 493 -43.38 -14.38 18.88
C LYS A 493 -43.14 -15.34 20.06
N LEU A 494 -43.22 -14.86 21.31
CA LEU A 494 -42.99 -15.63 22.53
C LEU A 494 -44.25 -16.27 23.11
N ALA A 495 -45.43 -15.75 22.75
CA ALA A 495 -46.73 -16.28 23.16
C ALA A 495 -47.10 -17.56 22.39
#